data_ad4196a8ba887b1e66bdf99ada0c1a2f
#
_entry.id   ad4196a8ba887b1e66bdf99ada0c1a2f
#
_cell.length_a   1.000
_cell.length_b   1.000
_cell.length_c   1.000
_cell.angle_alpha   90.00
_cell.angle_beta   90.00
_cell.angle_gamma   90.00
#
_symmetry.space_group_name_H-M   'P 1'
#
loop_
_entity.id
_entity.type
_entity.pdbx_description
1 polymer ?
#
loop_
_entity_poly.entity_id
_entity_poly.type
_entity_poly.pdbx_seq_one_letter_code
_entity_poly.pdbx_strand_id
1 'polypeptide(L)'
;MKLPSAFPLTLLATAVALFCTPATMAQTTGACPAILQHEFPRLQDDAPQNLCQYTGKVLLVVNTASYCGFTSQYEGLEALHAKYQSKGLVVLGFPSNQFGKQEPGSSKEIADFCFNTYGVKFPMFSKSDVKGSGRNPLYTDLLKATQVEPKWNFHKFLVDRSGKVAASYASSVEPGNTNLVAALEKALAAK
;
A
#
# COMPACT_ATOMS: atom_id res chain seq x y z
N MET A 1 -5.87 -39.63 -84.65
CA MET A 1 -4.89 -39.26 -83.60
C MET A 1 -5.56 -38.35 -82.60
N LYS A 2 -5.92 -38.85 -81.40
CA LYS A 2 -6.61 -38.13 -80.34
C LYS A 2 -5.62 -37.83 -79.22
N LEU A 3 -5.40 -36.58 -78.90
CA LEU A 3 -4.62 -36.14 -77.77
C LEU A 3 -5.42 -36.25 -76.48
N PRO A 4 -4.84 -36.67 -75.35
CA PRO A 4 -5.54 -36.71 -74.09
C PRO A 4 -5.45 -35.35 -73.33
N SER A 5 -6.58 -34.98 -72.76
CA SER A 5 -6.77 -33.79 -71.92
C SER A 5 -6.01 -33.90 -70.61
N ALA A 6 -5.26 -32.87 -70.28
CA ALA A 6 -4.61 -32.70 -68.95
C ALA A 6 -5.63 -32.10 -67.97
N PHE A 7 -5.83 -32.77 -66.84
CA PHE A 7 -6.56 -32.22 -65.66
C PHE A 7 -5.63 -31.40 -64.76
N PRO A 8 -6.06 -30.23 -64.31
CA PRO A 8 -5.24 -29.47 -63.35
C PRO A 8 -5.46 -30.01 -61.92
N LEU A 9 -4.36 -30.32 -61.26
CA LEU A 9 -4.28 -30.73 -59.87
C LEU A 9 -4.45 -29.48 -58.97
N THR A 10 -5.58 -29.33 -58.34
CA THR A 10 -5.84 -28.23 -57.38
C THR A 10 -5.20 -28.58 -56.02
N LEU A 11 -4.13 -27.88 -55.63
CA LEU A 11 -3.54 -27.94 -54.30
C LEU A 11 -4.46 -27.18 -53.33
N LEU A 12 -5.10 -27.88 -52.42
CA LEU A 12 -5.79 -27.28 -51.26
C LEU A 12 -4.72 -26.98 -50.17
N ALA A 13 -4.40 -25.69 -50.01
CA ALA A 13 -3.57 -25.24 -48.90
C ALA A 13 -4.43 -25.08 -47.64
N THR A 14 -4.33 -26.01 -46.71
CA THR A 14 -4.95 -25.91 -45.37
C THR A 14 -4.13 -24.97 -44.48
N ALA A 15 -4.64 -23.74 -44.29
CA ALA A 15 -4.07 -22.79 -43.33
C ALA A 15 -4.44 -23.22 -41.91
N VAL A 16 -3.47 -23.72 -41.15
CA VAL A 16 -3.62 -23.96 -39.69
C VAL A 16 -3.47 -22.64 -38.97
N ALA A 17 -4.60 -22.05 -38.55
CA ALA A 17 -4.59 -20.88 -37.70
C ALA A 17 -4.22 -21.29 -36.24
N LEU A 18 -3.00 -20.95 -35.82
CA LEU A 18 -2.60 -21.04 -34.40
C LEU A 18 -3.38 -19.97 -33.61
N PHE A 19 -4.40 -20.40 -32.89
CA PHE A 19 -5.04 -19.57 -31.89
C PHE A 19 -4.12 -19.46 -30.67
N CYS A 20 -3.38 -18.35 -30.56
CA CYS A 20 -2.64 -17.98 -29.35
C CYS A 20 -3.67 -17.48 -28.32
N THR A 21 -4.13 -18.36 -27.43
CA THR A 21 -4.97 -17.97 -26.30
C THR A 21 -4.13 -17.18 -25.31
N PRO A 22 -4.48 -15.92 -24.95
CA PRO A 22 -3.78 -15.23 -23.90
C PRO A 22 -3.98 -15.98 -22.58
N ALA A 23 -2.89 -16.41 -21.97
CA ALA A 23 -2.91 -16.97 -20.62
C ALA A 23 -3.34 -15.86 -19.66
N THR A 24 -4.61 -15.85 -19.28
CA THR A 24 -5.12 -15.01 -18.21
C THR A 24 -4.43 -15.49 -16.92
N MET A 25 -3.42 -14.75 -16.44
CA MET A 25 -2.86 -14.94 -15.11
C MET A 25 -3.98 -14.67 -14.10
N ALA A 26 -4.60 -15.72 -13.62
CA ALA A 26 -5.50 -15.66 -12.47
C ALA A 26 -4.65 -15.16 -11.30
N GLN A 27 -4.81 -13.88 -10.94
CA GLN A 27 -4.36 -13.39 -9.64
C GLN A 27 -5.14 -14.18 -8.61
N THR A 28 -4.45 -15.06 -7.89
CA THR A 28 -4.98 -15.67 -6.66
C THR A 28 -5.18 -14.54 -5.67
N THR A 29 -6.36 -13.93 -5.68
CA THR A 29 -6.80 -13.02 -4.63
C THR A 29 -6.98 -13.88 -3.38
N GLY A 30 -5.92 -13.99 -2.58
CA GLY A 30 -6.03 -14.57 -1.23
C GLY A 30 -7.15 -13.84 -0.49
N ALA A 31 -7.84 -14.52 0.44
CA ALA A 31 -8.84 -13.88 1.27
C ALA A 31 -8.22 -12.66 1.96
N CYS A 32 -9.00 -11.56 2.06
CA CYS A 32 -8.53 -10.34 2.71
C CYS A 32 -8.16 -10.63 4.16
N PRO A 33 -6.91 -10.37 4.60
CA PRO A 33 -6.50 -10.55 5.98
C PRO A 33 -7.37 -9.73 6.94
N ALA A 34 -7.66 -10.27 8.14
CA ALA A 34 -8.52 -9.61 9.12
C ALA A 34 -8.11 -8.17 9.43
N ILE A 35 -6.79 -7.91 9.54
CA ILE A 35 -6.23 -6.57 9.79
C ILE A 35 -6.52 -5.56 8.67
N LEU A 36 -6.90 -6.00 7.47
CA LEU A 36 -7.25 -5.17 6.32
C LEU A 36 -8.77 -5.07 6.09
N GLN A 37 -9.60 -5.75 6.87
CA GLN A 37 -11.07 -5.72 6.72
C GLN A 37 -11.66 -4.45 7.33
N HIS A 38 -11.10 -3.30 6.95
CA HIS A 38 -11.51 -1.98 7.40
C HIS A 38 -11.65 -1.03 6.22
N GLU A 39 -12.49 -0.02 6.41
CA GLU A 39 -12.69 1.05 5.45
C GLU A 39 -12.42 2.40 6.12
N PHE A 40 -11.73 3.29 5.43
CA PHE A 40 -11.43 4.65 5.89
C PHE A 40 -11.69 5.66 4.77
N PRO A 41 -12.15 6.87 5.11
CA PRO A 41 -12.24 7.95 4.15
C PRO A 41 -10.84 8.36 3.67
N ARG A 42 -10.69 8.58 2.36
CA ARG A 42 -9.47 9.13 1.77
C ARG A 42 -9.32 10.61 2.16
N LEU A 43 -8.10 11.03 2.46
CA LEU A 43 -7.82 12.38 2.95
C LEU A 43 -8.27 13.48 1.99
N GLN A 44 -8.16 13.26 0.67
CA GLN A 44 -8.37 14.29 -0.35
C GLN A 44 -9.83 14.62 -0.61
N ASP A 45 -10.74 13.66 -0.45
CA ASP A 45 -12.13 13.78 -0.92
C ASP A 45 -13.14 12.95 -0.11
N ASP A 46 -12.71 12.41 1.01
CA ASP A 46 -13.48 11.52 1.89
C ASP A 46 -14.09 10.28 1.18
N ALA A 47 -13.62 9.95 -0.03
CA ALA A 47 -14.05 8.75 -0.72
C ALA A 47 -13.68 7.49 0.08
N PRO A 48 -14.60 6.53 0.27
CA PRO A 48 -14.33 5.34 1.06
C PRO A 48 -13.24 4.49 0.42
N GLN A 49 -12.26 4.07 1.23
CA GLN A 49 -11.15 3.23 0.83
C GLN A 49 -11.12 1.96 1.67
N ASN A 50 -11.51 0.85 1.07
CA ASN A 50 -11.42 -0.46 1.70
C ASN A 50 -9.97 -0.95 1.65
N LEU A 51 -9.38 -1.27 2.81
CA LEU A 51 -7.99 -1.69 2.89
C LEU A 51 -7.75 -3.08 2.27
N CYS A 52 -8.77 -3.88 2.00
CA CYS A 52 -8.63 -5.15 1.28
C CYS A 52 -8.02 -4.98 -0.12
N GLN A 53 -8.08 -3.77 -0.71
CA GLN A 53 -7.37 -3.45 -1.97
C GLN A 53 -5.85 -3.64 -1.88
N TYR A 54 -5.31 -3.64 -0.66
CA TYR A 54 -3.87 -3.85 -0.40
C TYR A 54 -3.53 -5.30 -0.02
N THR A 55 -4.45 -6.26 -0.19
CA THR A 55 -4.18 -7.68 0.04
C THR A 55 -2.95 -8.14 -0.73
N GLY A 56 -2.04 -8.86 -0.07
CA GLY A 56 -0.78 -9.33 -0.66
C GLY A 56 0.32 -8.26 -0.80
N LYS A 57 0.08 -7.04 -0.32
CA LYS A 57 1.10 -5.99 -0.26
C LYS A 57 1.80 -6.00 1.10
N VAL A 58 3.03 -5.48 1.13
CA VAL A 58 3.70 -5.10 2.37
C VAL A 58 3.27 -3.68 2.72
N LEU A 59 2.82 -3.45 3.96
CA LEU A 59 2.33 -2.15 4.37
C LEU A 59 3.23 -1.53 5.43
N LEU A 60 3.49 -0.24 5.30
CA LEU A 60 4.08 0.59 6.34
C LEU A 60 3.01 1.58 6.82
N VAL A 61 2.36 1.25 7.93
CA VAL A 61 1.30 2.07 8.53
C VAL A 61 1.93 3.09 9.46
N VAL A 62 1.62 4.38 9.27
CA VAL A 62 2.24 5.50 9.99
C VAL A 62 1.18 6.49 10.45
N ASN A 63 1.20 6.86 11.73
CA ASN A 63 0.40 8.01 12.19
C ASN A 63 1.19 9.31 12.00
N THR A 64 0.57 10.30 11.39
CA THR A 64 1.26 11.51 10.90
C THR A 64 0.72 12.79 11.53
N ALA A 65 1.50 13.87 11.40
CA ALA A 65 1.07 15.21 11.77
C ALA A 65 1.88 16.28 11.00
N SER A 66 1.23 17.42 10.70
CA SER A 66 1.80 18.51 9.91
C SER A 66 2.75 19.44 10.70
N TYR A 67 2.59 19.52 12.02
CA TYR A 67 3.33 20.48 12.87
C TYR A 67 4.19 19.77 13.93
N CYS A 68 4.86 18.70 13.56
CA CYS A 68 5.67 17.86 14.43
C CYS A 68 7.17 18.03 14.13
N GLY A 69 8.03 17.91 15.14
CA GLY A 69 9.47 17.88 14.92
C GLY A 69 9.95 16.74 14.01
N PHE A 70 9.11 15.73 13.78
CA PHE A 70 9.39 14.60 12.87
C PHE A 70 8.71 14.74 11.50
N THR A 71 8.08 15.89 11.18
CA THR A 71 7.30 16.05 9.93
C THR A 71 8.16 15.88 8.67
N SER A 72 9.47 16.21 8.75
CA SER A 72 10.43 15.95 7.67
C SER A 72 10.52 14.47 7.25
N GLN A 73 10.07 13.54 8.10
CA GLN A 73 10.02 12.10 7.75
C GLN A 73 9.06 11.80 6.59
N TYR A 74 8.15 12.70 6.22
CA TYR A 74 7.35 12.55 5.00
C TYR A 74 8.21 12.35 3.76
N GLU A 75 9.34 13.06 3.64
CA GLU A 75 10.28 12.90 2.51
C GLU A 75 10.82 11.47 2.42
N GLY A 76 11.27 10.94 3.56
CA GLY A 76 11.79 9.57 3.63
C GLY A 76 10.71 8.51 3.40
N LEU A 77 9.48 8.73 3.87
CA LEU A 77 8.34 7.84 3.65
C LEU A 77 7.95 7.80 2.16
N GLU A 78 7.90 8.96 1.50
CA GLU A 78 7.63 9.06 0.06
C GLU A 78 8.76 8.41 -0.75
N ALA A 79 10.02 8.63 -0.37
CA ALA A 79 11.16 7.98 -1.02
C ALA A 79 11.10 6.44 -0.91
N LEU A 80 10.72 5.90 0.26
CA LEU A 80 10.50 4.46 0.43
C LEU A 80 9.34 3.98 -0.45
N HIS A 81 8.22 4.70 -0.43
CA HIS A 81 7.06 4.35 -1.26
C HIS A 81 7.44 4.33 -2.74
N ALA A 82 8.03 5.39 -3.26
CA ALA A 82 8.46 5.48 -4.66
C ALA A 82 9.44 4.36 -5.05
N LYS A 83 10.42 4.06 -4.17
CA LYS A 83 11.45 3.03 -4.44
C LYS A 83 10.88 1.62 -4.48
N TYR A 84 9.92 1.30 -3.61
CA TYR A 84 9.49 -0.09 -3.42
C TYR A 84 8.04 -0.37 -3.84
N GLN A 85 7.25 0.60 -4.31
CA GLN A 85 5.86 0.40 -4.74
C GLN A 85 5.73 -0.67 -5.85
N SER A 86 6.65 -0.68 -6.81
CA SER A 86 6.68 -1.69 -7.87
C SER A 86 6.98 -3.10 -7.36
N LYS A 87 7.62 -3.22 -6.19
CA LYS A 87 7.88 -4.48 -5.49
C LYS A 87 6.75 -4.87 -4.52
N GLY A 88 5.74 -4.00 -4.38
CA GLY A 88 4.55 -4.26 -3.58
C GLY A 88 4.52 -3.60 -2.20
N LEU A 89 5.36 -2.59 -1.92
CA LEU A 89 5.21 -1.75 -0.73
C LEU A 89 4.09 -0.74 -0.93
N VAL A 90 3.29 -0.53 0.10
CA VAL A 90 2.40 0.62 0.22
C VAL A 90 2.62 1.28 1.59
N VAL A 91 2.90 2.57 1.61
CA VAL A 91 2.86 3.38 2.83
C VAL A 91 1.43 3.86 3.04
N LEU A 92 0.90 3.76 4.26
CA LEU A 92 -0.45 4.21 4.62
C LEU A 92 -0.34 5.26 5.73
N GLY A 93 -0.73 6.49 5.45
CA GLY A 93 -0.66 7.61 6.38
C GLY A 93 -1.99 7.89 7.07
N PHE A 94 -1.97 7.98 8.40
CA PHE A 94 -3.13 8.28 9.24
C PHE A 94 -2.87 9.54 10.05
N PRO A 95 -3.29 10.72 9.60
CA PRO A 95 -3.20 11.97 10.37
C PRO A 95 -3.90 11.84 11.72
N SER A 96 -3.25 12.32 12.79
CA SER A 96 -3.83 12.28 14.14
C SER A 96 -3.47 13.50 14.96
N ASN A 97 -4.47 14.13 15.60
CA ASN A 97 -4.29 15.30 16.46
C ASN A 97 -4.04 14.96 17.94
N GLN A 98 -3.83 13.67 18.25
CA GLN A 98 -3.74 13.20 19.65
C GLN A 98 -2.38 13.45 20.31
N PHE A 99 -1.37 13.87 19.56
CA PHE A 99 -0.03 14.11 20.07
C PHE A 99 0.31 15.60 19.98
N GLY A 100 0.20 16.29 21.10
CA GLY A 100 0.52 17.71 21.19
C GLY A 100 -0.38 18.63 20.34
N LYS A 101 -1.54 18.14 19.86
CA LYS A 101 -2.43 18.87 18.96
C LYS A 101 -1.72 19.37 17.69
N GLN A 102 -0.82 18.54 17.16
CA GLN A 102 0.06 18.89 16.03
C GLN A 102 -0.56 18.59 14.65
N GLU A 103 -1.84 18.20 14.60
CA GLU A 103 -2.61 18.04 13.36
C GLU A 103 -3.98 18.75 13.45
N PRO A 104 -4.02 20.08 13.63
CA PRO A 104 -5.27 20.80 13.85
C PRO A 104 -6.10 20.96 12.57
N GLY A 105 -5.47 20.91 11.39
CA GLY A 105 -6.07 21.22 10.10
C GLY A 105 -7.26 20.33 9.71
N SER A 106 -8.06 20.82 8.76
CA SER A 106 -9.06 20.05 8.03
C SER A 106 -8.39 19.01 7.09
N SER A 107 -9.15 18.04 6.60
CA SER A 107 -8.63 17.06 5.61
C SER A 107 -8.01 17.76 4.41
N LYS A 108 -8.65 18.82 3.89
CA LYS A 108 -8.12 19.59 2.76
C LYS A 108 -6.79 20.27 3.09
N GLU A 109 -6.68 20.95 4.23
CA GLU A 109 -5.44 21.63 4.63
C GLU A 109 -4.28 20.64 4.82
N ILE A 110 -4.56 19.48 5.42
CA ILE A 110 -3.58 18.41 5.59
C ILE A 110 -3.16 17.85 4.22
N ALA A 111 -4.11 17.58 3.32
CA ALA A 111 -3.82 17.08 1.98
C ALA A 111 -2.97 18.06 1.17
N ASP A 112 -3.33 19.34 1.18
CA ASP A 112 -2.59 20.41 0.50
C ASP A 112 -1.16 20.54 1.07
N PHE A 113 -1.01 20.48 2.38
CA PHE A 113 0.30 20.54 3.03
C PHE A 113 1.18 19.35 2.65
N CYS A 114 0.66 18.14 2.76
CA CYS A 114 1.39 16.92 2.43
C CYS A 114 1.84 16.90 0.97
N PHE A 115 0.93 17.26 0.05
CA PHE A 115 1.22 17.26 -1.38
C PHE A 115 2.18 18.39 -1.77
N ASN A 116 1.89 19.65 -1.38
CA ASN A 116 2.63 20.80 -1.86
C ASN A 116 4.01 20.93 -1.19
N THR A 117 4.14 20.51 0.08
CA THR A 117 5.39 20.66 0.83
C THR A 117 6.30 19.46 0.70
N TYR A 118 5.75 18.25 0.72
CA TYR A 118 6.52 16.99 0.77
C TYR A 118 6.32 16.10 -0.45
N GLY A 119 5.44 16.48 -1.40
CA GLY A 119 5.16 15.69 -2.60
C GLY A 119 4.58 14.30 -2.32
N VAL A 120 3.87 14.14 -1.20
CA VAL A 120 3.30 12.86 -0.75
C VAL A 120 2.33 12.32 -1.80
N LYS A 121 2.60 11.08 -2.26
CA LYS A 121 1.77 10.33 -3.23
C LYS A 121 1.25 9.03 -2.65
N PHE A 122 1.81 8.56 -1.55
CA PHE A 122 1.27 7.38 -0.88
C PHE A 122 -0.12 7.65 -0.29
N PRO A 123 -0.98 6.62 -0.14
CA PRO A 123 -2.32 6.76 0.41
C PRO A 123 -2.35 7.41 1.79
N MET A 124 -3.15 8.46 1.91
CA MET A 124 -3.45 9.16 3.15
C MET A 124 -4.94 9.05 3.46
N PHE A 125 -5.28 8.90 4.73
CA PHE A 125 -6.67 8.78 5.21
C PHE A 125 -7.08 10.00 6.03
N SER A 126 -8.38 10.22 6.17
CA SER A 126 -8.92 11.28 7.00
C SER A 126 -8.46 11.16 8.44
N LYS A 127 -8.29 12.31 9.10
CA LYS A 127 -7.79 12.40 10.47
C LYS A 127 -8.60 11.53 11.42
N SER A 128 -7.91 10.74 12.24
CA SER A 128 -8.53 9.81 13.17
C SER A 128 -7.72 9.63 14.45
N ASP A 129 -8.34 9.05 15.46
CA ASP A 129 -7.67 8.65 16.68
C ASP A 129 -6.87 7.36 16.46
N VAL A 130 -5.65 7.33 16.97
CA VAL A 130 -4.73 6.18 16.85
C VAL A 130 -4.33 5.59 18.21
N LYS A 131 -4.83 6.20 19.32
CA LYS A 131 -4.62 5.73 20.69
C LYS A 131 -5.85 5.92 21.55
N GLY A 132 -5.86 5.26 22.72
CA GLY A 132 -6.95 5.36 23.71
C GLY A 132 -8.21 4.64 23.26
N SER A 133 -9.33 4.91 23.94
CA SER A 133 -10.61 4.21 23.70
C SER A 133 -11.25 4.55 22.34
N GLY A 134 -10.98 5.73 21.79
CA GLY A 134 -11.50 6.20 20.50
C GLY A 134 -10.66 5.77 19.28
N ARG A 135 -9.59 4.99 19.49
CA ARG A 135 -8.70 4.61 18.38
C ARG A 135 -9.45 3.89 17.26
N ASN A 136 -9.09 4.16 16.05
CA ASN A 136 -9.67 3.54 14.87
C ASN A 136 -9.41 2.01 14.84
N PRO A 137 -10.23 1.24 14.10
CA PRO A 137 -10.19 -0.22 14.16
C PRO A 137 -8.85 -0.81 13.70
N LEU A 138 -8.17 -0.24 12.70
CA LEU A 138 -6.85 -0.71 12.27
C LEU A 138 -5.83 -0.61 13.41
N TYR A 139 -5.77 0.54 14.10
CA TYR A 139 -4.85 0.72 15.24
C TYR A 139 -5.24 -0.14 16.45
N THR A 140 -6.51 -0.52 16.57
CA THR A 140 -6.95 -1.52 17.55
C THR A 140 -6.34 -2.89 17.25
N ASP A 141 -6.34 -3.31 15.99
CA ASP A 141 -5.76 -4.59 15.59
C ASP A 141 -4.22 -4.57 15.63
N LEU A 142 -3.59 -3.45 15.26
CA LEU A 142 -2.14 -3.25 15.44
C LEU A 142 -1.73 -3.36 16.92
N LEU A 143 -2.50 -2.77 17.84
CA LEU A 143 -2.25 -2.91 19.28
C LEU A 143 -2.44 -4.36 19.74
N LYS A 144 -3.50 -5.05 19.32
CA LYS A 144 -3.71 -6.48 19.67
C LYS A 144 -2.53 -7.34 19.22
N ALA A 145 -2.02 -7.10 17.99
CA ALA A 145 -0.96 -7.88 17.41
C ALA A 145 0.42 -7.64 18.04
N THR A 146 0.69 -6.42 18.51
CA THR A 146 2.04 -6.00 18.93
C THR A 146 2.16 -5.69 20.41
N GLN A 147 1.06 -5.45 21.10
CA GLN A 147 0.98 -4.88 22.45
C GLN A 147 1.66 -3.48 22.54
N VAL A 148 1.81 -2.80 21.38
CA VAL A 148 2.42 -1.47 21.27
C VAL A 148 1.39 -0.46 20.78
N GLU A 149 1.24 0.62 21.54
CA GLU A 149 0.47 1.79 21.15
C GLU A 149 1.42 2.93 20.75
N PRO A 150 1.11 3.72 19.70
CA PRO A 150 1.91 4.88 19.34
C PRO A 150 2.08 5.83 20.53
N LYS A 151 3.33 6.19 20.83
CA LYS A 151 3.65 7.15 21.91
C LYS A 151 3.77 8.58 21.39
N TRP A 152 3.96 8.75 20.08
CA TRP A 152 4.08 10.05 19.42
C TRP A 152 3.75 9.95 17.93
N ASN A 153 3.72 11.08 17.21
CA ASN A 153 3.59 11.12 15.75
C ASN A 153 4.72 10.37 15.04
N PHE A 154 4.47 9.88 13.84
CA PHE A 154 5.41 9.12 13.01
C PHE A 154 5.87 7.79 13.64
N HIS A 155 5.05 7.18 14.50
CA HIS A 155 5.22 5.77 14.84
C HIS A 155 4.84 4.89 13.64
N LYS A 156 5.57 3.81 13.41
CA LYS A 156 5.40 2.97 12.23
C LYS A 156 5.14 1.53 12.61
N PHE A 157 4.24 0.87 11.85
CA PHE A 157 4.03 -0.57 11.92
C PHE A 157 4.28 -1.17 10.55
N LEU A 158 5.09 -2.21 10.47
CA LEU A 158 5.34 -2.98 9.26
C LEU A 158 4.44 -4.21 9.25
N VAL A 159 3.61 -4.33 8.22
CA VAL A 159 2.70 -5.47 8.01
C VAL A 159 3.17 -6.22 6.77
N ASP A 160 3.33 -7.53 6.87
CA ASP A 160 3.76 -8.38 5.76
C ASP A 160 2.60 -8.73 4.80
N ARG A 161 2.91 -9.45 3.72
CA ARG A 161 1.94 -9.80 2.68
C ARG A 161 0.76 -10.65 3.18
N SER A 162 0.95 -11.37 4.28
CA SER A 162 -0.09 -12.20 4.91
C SER A 162 -1.03 -11.41 5.83
N GLY A 163 -0.71 -10.13 6.10
CA GLY A 163 -1.41 -9.29 7.07
C GLY A 163 -0.88 -9.43 8.50
N LYS A 164 0.24 -10.14 8.71
CA LYS A 164 0.89 -10.23 10.02
C LYS A 164 1.73 -8.99 10.28
N VAL A 165 1.64 -8.43 11.49
CA VAL A 165 2.52 -7.33 11.90
C VAL A 165 3.91 -7.87 12.18
N ALA A 166 4.87 -7.50 11.35
CA ALA A 166 6.24 -8.00 11.39
C ALA A 166 7.14 -7.19 12.34
N ALA A 167 6.87 -5.89 12.47
CA ALA A 167 7.67 -5.00 13.32
C ALA A 167 6.91 -3.70 13.67
N SER A 168 7.42 -3.02 14.69
CA SER A 168 6.95 -1.70 15.14
C SER A 168 8.15 -0.81 15.40
N TYR A 169 8.09 0.47 15.01
CA TYR A 169 9.19 1.42 15.12
C TYR A 169 8.73 2.71 15.76
N ALA A 170 9.47 3.15 16.78
CA ALA A 170 9.20 4.43 17.44
C ALA A 170 9.38 5.63 16.47
N SER A 171 8.82 6.76 16.84
CA SER A 171 8.84 8.02 16.09
C SER A 171 10.24 8.45 15.64
N SER A 172 11.26 8.27 16.51
CA SER A 172 12.65 8.63 16.24
C SER A 172 13.36 7.73 15.22
N VAL A 173 12.76 6.60 14.83
CA VAL A 173 13.31 5.74 13.79
C VAL A 173 12.95 6.30 12.43
N GLU A 174 13.96 6.88 11.77
CA GLU A 174 13.81 7.46 10.43
C GLU A 174 13.43 6.40 9.39
N PRO A 175 12.68 6.78 8.32
CA PRO A 175 12.31 5.84 7.25
C PRO A 175 13.50 5.17 6.57
N GLY A 176 14.64 5.88 6.47
CA GLY A 176 15.91 5.36 5.92
C GLY A 176 16.74 4.50 6.90
N ASN A 177 16.25 4.25 8.12
CA ASN A 177 16.96 3.45 9.10
C ASN A 177 17.26 2.04 8.58
N THR A 178 18.50 1.58 8.72
CA THR A 178 18.98 0.30 8.19
C THR A 178 18.14 -0.89 8.64
N ASN A 179 17.73 -0.93 9.92
CA ASN A 179 16.96 -2.04 10.46
C ASN A 179 15.52 -2.04 9.91
N LEU A 180 14.91 -0.85 9.74
CA LEU A 180 13.58 -0.71 9.14
C LEU A 180 13.63 -1.15 7.67
N VAL A 181 14.59 -0.65 6.90
CA VAL A 181 14.75 -1.00 5.48
C VAL A 181 15.01 -2.49 5.31
N ALA A 182 15.91 -3.09 6.11
CA ALA A 182 16.18 -4.53 6.04
C ALA A 182 14.95 -5.39 6.34
N ALA A 183 14.15 -5.02 7.37
CA ALA A 183 12.92 -5.72 7.69
C ALA A 183 11.87 -5.58 6.56
N LEU A 184 11.76 -4.40 5.98
CA LEU A 184 10.88 -4.12 4.84
C LEU A 184 11.30 -4.96 3.62
N GLU A 185 12.58 -4.97 3.26
CA GLU A 185 13.10 -5.76 2.13
C GLU A 185 12.89 -7.26 2.37
N LYS A 186 13.09 -7.75 3.60
CA LYS A 186 12.76 -9.14 3.98
C LYS A 186 11.28 -9.45 3.79
N ALA A 187 10.38 -8.56 4.20
CA ALA A 187 8.94 -8.73 4.01
C ALA A 187 8.54 -8.71 2.53
N LEU A 188 9.20 -7.86 1.72
CA LEU A 188 8.99 -7.81 0.26
C LEU A 188 9.47 -9.05 -0.47
N ALA A 189 10.55 -9.69 -0.01
CA ALA A 189 11.11 -10.91 -0.59
C ALA A 189 10.30 -12.18 -0.23
N ALA A 190 9.51 -12.15 0.82
CA ALA A 190 8.63 -13.25 1.19
C ALA A 190 7.50 -13.43 0.15
N LYS A 191 7.26 -14.72 -0.22
CA LYS A 191 6.21 -15.13 -1.17
C LYS A 191 4.88 -15.36 -0.45
#